data_a011fd51aebfad4258294ef5d9a4df38
#
_entry.id   a011fd51aebfad4258294ef5d9a4df38
#
_cell.length_a   1.000
_cell.length_b   1.000
_cell.length_c   1.000
_cell.angle_alpha   90.00
_cell.angle_beta   90.00
_cell.angle_gamma   90.00
#
_symmetry.space_group_name_H-M   'P 1'
#
loop_
_entity.id
_entity.type
_entity.pdbx_description
1 polymer ?
#
loop_
_entity_poly.entity_id
_entity_poly.type
_entity_poly.pdbx_seq_one_letter_code
_entity_poly.pdbx_strand_id
1 'polypeptide(L)'
;MADYQQKDFHTVTPYIYGRLDLIEFLKQAFNAEVRFPGTGNEDGYHAEIKIGDSIVMLGIAKSIPREFGPLAEWNKTPTSAPPPATLYLYMPDVDASYKRALDLGARSLGAPEDMPWGDRVAGIGDPYGNKWWIATFKGAR
;
A
#
# COMPACT_ATOMS: atom_id res chain seq x y z
N MET A 1 -19.37 -5.49 14.93
CA MET A 1 -18.95 -4.20 14.35
C MET A 1 -19.53 -3.06 15.15
N ALA A 2 -18.73 -2.05 15.40
CA ALA A 2 -19.21 -0.88 16.12
C ALA A 2 -20.07 0.01 15.22
N ASP A 3 -21.07 0.68 15.79
CA ASP A 3 -22.01 1.51 15.02
C ASP A 3 -21.33 2.71 14.36
N TYR A 4 -20.21 3.17 14.92
CA TYR A 4 -19.48 4.32 14.39
C TYR A 4 -18.49 3.95 13.28
N GLN A 5 -18.38 2.67 12.95
CA GLN A 5 -17.37 2.18 12.00
C GLN A 5 -18.06 1.66 10.74
N GLN A 6 -17.55 2.06 9.59
CA GLN A 6 -18.09 1.53 8.33
C GLN A 6 -17.88 0.02 8.24
N LYS A 7 -18.85 -0.64 7.62
CA LYS A 7 -18.82 -2.09 7.43
C LYS A 7 -17.55 -2.52 6.69
N ASP A 8 -16.97 -3.62 7.14
CA ASP A 8 -15.80 -4.28 6.58
C ASP A 8 -14.47 -3.57 6.86
N PHE A 9 -14.50 -2.40 7.47
CA PHE A 9 -13.25 -1.75 7.91
C PHE A 9 -12.80 -2.32 9.23
N HIS A 10 -11.49 -2.30 9.44
CA HIS A 10 -10.90 -2.58 10.74
C HIS A 10 -10.66 -1.27 11.49
N THR A 11 -10.45 -1.34 12.80
CA THR A 11 -10.26 -0.15 13.62
C THR A 11 -9.08 0.69 13.12
N VAL A 12 -7.99 0.05 12.73
CA VAL A 12 -6.85 0.71 12.11
C VAL A 12 -6.90 0.43 10.61
N THR A 13 -6.97 1.48 9.81
CA THR A 13 -7.06 1.38 8.36
C THR A 13 -5.88 2.12 7.75
N PRO A 14 -5.05 1.45 6.94
CA PRO A 14 -3.97 2.14 6.25
C PRO A 14 -4.51 3.21 5.30
N TYR A 15 -3.78 4.29 5.18
CA TYR A 15 -4.08 5.37 4.24
C TYR A 15 -2.79 5.73 3.54
N ILE A 16 -2.74 5.54 2.22
CA ILE A 16 -1.55 5.84 1.43
C ILE A 16 -1.88 6.79 0.29
N TYR A 17 -0.86 7.39 -0.27
CA TYR A 17 -1.01 8.42 -1.29
C TYR A 17 -0.32 8.03 -2.58
N GLY A 18 -0.84 8.50 -3.70
CA GLY A 18 -0.22 8.25 -4.99
C GLY A 18 -0.89 9.02 -6.12
N ARG A 19 -0.34 8.81 -7.32
CA ARG A 19 -0.92 9.39 -8.53
C ARG A 19 -2.07 8.54 -9.04
N LEU A 20 -2.68 8.99 -10.13
CA LEU A 20 -3.85 8.33 -10.70
C LEU A 20 -3.62 6.85 -11.01
N ASP A 21 -2.39 6.45 -11.30
CA ASP A 21 -2.05 5.07 -11.65
C ASP A 21 -1.77 4.16 -10.44
N LEU A 22 -1.86 4.69 -9.21
CA LEU A 22 -1.64 3.85 -8.01
C LEU A 22 -2.64 2.71 -7.93
N ILE A 23 -3.91 2.98 -8.21
CA ILE A 23 -4.95 1.95 -8.14
C ILE A 23 -4.62 0.79 -9.09
N GLU A 24 -4.26 1.10 -10.33
CA GLU A 24 -3.92 0.06 -11.31
C GLU A 24 -2.68 -0.72 -10.90
N PHE A 25 -1.68 -0.04 -10.33
CA PHE A 25 -0.50 -0.72 -9.80
C PHE A 25 -0.91 -1.74 -8.73
N LEU A 26 -1.73 -1.33 -7.78
CA LEU A 26 -2.14 -2.21 -6.67
C LEU A 26 -2.99 -3.38 -7.15
N LYS A 27 -3.85 -3.15 -8.15
CA LYS A 27 -4.62 -4.23 -8.77
C LYS A 27 -3.72 -5.27 -9.40
N GLN A 28 -2.74 -4.84 -10.17
CA GLN A 28 -1.86 -5.75 -10.90
C GLN A 28 -0.81 -6.41 -10.00
N ALA A 29 -0.24 -5.66 -9.06
CA ALA A 29 0.80 -6.18 -8.19
C ALA A 29 0.25 -7.08 -7.08
N PHE A 30 -0.86 -6.69 -6.47
CA PHE A 30 -1.37 -7.33 -5.25
C PHE A 30 -2.80 -7.84 -5.33
N ASN A 31 -3.38 -7.90 -6.53
CA ASN A 31 -4.77 -8.34 -6.73
C ASN A 31 -5.78 -7.48 -5.96
N ALA A 32 -5.50 -6.19 -5.84
CA ALA A 32 -6.42 -5.28 -5.18
C ALA A 32 -7.73 -5.18 -5.96
N GLU A 33 -8.84 -5.07 -5.23
CA GLU A 33 -10.15 -4.85 -5.80
C GLU A 33 -10.60 -3.44 -5.44
N VAL A 34 -11.15 -2.70 -6.41
CA VAL A 34 -11.70 -1.38 -6.12
C VAL A 34 -12.98 -1.55 -5.34
N ARG A 35 -13.00 -1.02 -4.13
CA ARG A 35 -14.19 -1.02 -3.28
C ARG A 35 -15.00 0.25 -3.46
N PHE A 36 -14.30 1.38 -3.56
CA PHE A 36 -14.91 2.69 -3.77
C PHE A 36 -14.00 3.46 -4.72
N PRO A 37 -14.50 3.79 -5.93
CA PRO A 37 -13.64 4.34 -7.00
C PRO A 37 -13.23 5.79 -6.78
N GLY A 38 -13.88 6.51 -5.86
CA GLY A 38 -13.39 7.82 -5.51
C GLY A 38 -14.47 8.87 -5.34
N THR A 39 -14.13 9.84 -4.51
CA THR A 39 -14.91 11.08 -4.35
C THR A 39 -13.91 12.23 -4.50
N GLY A 40 -14.20 13.15 -5.42
CA GLY A 40 -13.31 14.26 -5.72
C GLY A 40 -13.07 14.38 -7.21
N ASN A 41 -11.90 14.88 -7.57
CA ASN A 41 -11.50 15.07 -8.97
C ASN A 41 -10.01 14.79 -9.13
N GLU A 42 -9.46 15.02 -10.35
CA GLU A 42 -8.06 14.73 -10.65
C GLU A 42 -7.04 15.49 -9.79
N ASP A 43 -7.46 16.58 -9.16
CA ASP A 43 -6.58 17.34 -8.28
C ASP A 43 -6.51 16.74 -6.88
N GLY A 44 -7.39 15.82 -6.58
CA GLY A 44 -7.37 15.08 -5.33
C GLY A 44 -8.68 14.37 -5.08
N TYR A 45 -8.64 13.08 -4.89
CA TYR A 45 -9.81 12.34 -4.50
C TYR A 45 -9.46 11.18 -3.56
N HIS A 46 -10.48 10.75 -2.85
CA HIS A 46 -10.40 9.63 -1.92
C HIS A 46 -10.94 8.39 -2.60
N ALA A 47 -10.20 7.30 -2.51
CA ALA A 47 -10.64 6.01 -3.02
C ALA A 47 -10.37 4.93 -1.98
N GLU A 48 -10.94 3.76 -2.19
CA GLU A 48 -10.75 2.62 -1.31
C GLU A 48 -10.56 1.36 -2.14
N ILE A 49 -9.57 0.57 -1.75
CA ILE A 49 -9.33 -0.73 -2.35
C ILE A 49 -9.35 -1.81 -1.28
N LYS A 50 -9.53 -3.05 -1.71
CA LYS A 50 -9.47 -4.20 -0.82
C LYS A 50 -8.36 -5.12 -1.30
N ILE A 51 -7.44 -5.47 -0.41
CA ILE A 51 -6.39 -6.46 -0.66
C ILE A 51 -6.63 -7.59 0.34
N GLY A 52 -6.99 -8.78 -0.15
CA GLY A 52 -7.36 -9.88 0.74
C GLY A 52 -8.55 -9.48 1.61
N ASP A 53 -8.39 -9.51 2.92
CA ASP A 53 -9.42 -9.12 3.88
C ASP A 53 -9.28 -7.68 4.38
N SER A 54 -8.34 -6.91 3.82
CA SER A 54 -8.00 -5.59 4.35
C SER A 54 -8.39 -4.48 3.39
N ILE A 55 -8.94 -3.42 3.94
CA ILE A 55 -9.28 -2.22 3.19
C ILE A 55 -8.17 -1.20 3.38
N VAL A 56 -7.73 -0.61 2.27
CA VAL A 56 -6.73 0.46 2.25
C VAL A 56 -7.36 1.68 1.63
N MET A 57 -7.26 2.80 2.30
CA MET A 57 -7.73 4.09 1.79
C MET A 57 -6.62 4.73 0.98
N LEU A 58 -7.01 5.44 -0.07
CA LEU A 58 -6.07 6.07 -1.00
C LEU A 58 -6.39 7.55 -1.17
N GLY A 59 -5.36 8.37 -1.09
CA GLY A 59 -5.43 9.76 -1.52
C GLY A 59 -4.74 9.87 -2.89
N ILE A 60 -5.49 10.20 -3.91
CA ILE A 60 -5.04 10.12 -5.31
C ILE A 60 -5.11 11.49 -5.97
N ALA A 61 -4.07 11.85 -6.72
CA ALA A 61 -4.07 13.04 -7.54
C ALA A 61 -3.22 12.82 -8.79
N LYS A 62 -3.47 13.61 -9.84
CA LYS A 62 -2.69 13.50 -11.08
C LYS A 62 -1.22 13.89 -10.90
N SER A 63 -0.94 14.71 -9.90
CA SER A 63 0.44 14.90 -9.42
C SER A 63 0.42 14.58 -7.93
N ILE A 64 1.49 13.95 -7.42
CA ILE A 64 1.54 13.69 -5.99
C ILE A 64 1.85 15.02 -5.31
N PRO A 65 0.87 15.71 -4.75
CA PRO A 65 1.21 16.84 -3.94
C PRO A 65 1.78 16.29 -2.65
N ARG A 66 2.98 16.65 -2.34
CA ARG A 66 3.49 16.43 -0.99
C ARG A 66 2.58 17.12 0.00
N GLU A 67 1.78 18.04 -0.52
CA GLU A 67 0.83 18.83 0.21
C GLU A 67 -0.54 18.52 -0.35
N PHE A 68 -1.30 17.71 0.34
CA PHE A 68 -2.54 17.16 -0.15
C PHE A 68 -3.70 17.69 0.67
N GLY A 69 -4.32 18.79 0.18
CA GLY A 69 -5.48 19.37 0.83
C GLY A 69 -5.25 19.68 2.30
N PRO A 70 -6.23 19.44 3.16
CA PRO A 70 -6.08 19.72 4.60
C PRO A 70 -5.02 18.87 5.29
N LEU A 71 -4.50 17.86 4.64
CA LEU A 71 -3.45 17.01 5.17
C LEU A 71 -2.05 17.45 4.74
N ALA A 72 -1.95 18.60 4.04
CA ALA A 72 -0.68 19.10 3.53
C ALA A 72 0.43 19.12 4.57
N GLU A 73 0.14 19.66 5.75
CA GLU A 73 1.13 19.73 6.82
C GLU A 73 1.52 18.35 7.35
N TRP A 74 0.58 17.42 7.36
CA TRP A 74 0.79 16.05 7.82
C TRP A 74 1.64 15.27 6.84
N ASN A 75 1.59 15.64 5.57
CA ASN A 75 2.32 14.95 4.51
C ASN A 75 3.70 15.51 4.27
N LYS A 76 4.07 16.58 4.96
CA LYS A 76 5.41 17.15 4.87
C LYS A 76 6.39 16.29 5.63
N THR A 77 6.98 15.34 4.93
CA THR A 77 8.04 14.52 5.50
C THR A 77 9.37 15.08 5.02
N PRO A 78 10.30 15.38 5.93
CA PRO A 78 11.65 15.79 5.53
C PRO A 78 12.24 14.73 4.61
N THR A 79 12.90 15.15 3.53
CA THR A 79 13.43 14.22 2.52
C THR A 79 14.43 13.23 3.10
N SER A 80 15.06 13.55 4.21
CA SER A 80 16.03 12.70 4.89
C SER A 80 15.39 11.79 5.93
N ALA A 81 14.12 11.98 6.26
CA ALA A 81 13.45 11.19 7.29
C ALA A 81 12.89 9.90 6.67
N PRO A 82 12.93 8.78 7.40
CA PRO A 82 12.23 7.58 6.94
C PRO A 82 10.72 7.82 6.93
N PRO A 83 9.97 7.11 6.07
CA PRO A 83 8.51 7.19 6.09
C PRO A 83 7.99 6.88 7.50
N PRO A 84 6.90 7.52 7.91
CA PRO A 84 6.36 7.29 9.26
C PRO A 84 5.81 5.88 9.45
N ALA A 85 5.46 5.18 8.38
CA ALA A 85 4.94 3.81 8.48
C ALA A 85 5.26 3.02 7.23
N THR A 86 5.31 1.71 7.39
CA THR A 86 5.40 0.75 6.29
C THR A 86 4.25 -0.24 6.43
N LEU A 87 3.91 -0.90 5.34
CA LEU A 87 2.84 -1.87 5.32
C LEU A 87 3.44 -3.27 5.22
N TYR A 88 2.88 -4.20 5.99
CA TYR A 88 3.29 -5.61 5.95
C TYR A 88 2.13 -6.39 5.35
N LEU A 89 2.39 -7.05 4.23
CA LEU A 89 1.37 -7.63 3.39
C LEU A 89 1.61 -9.12 3.22
N TYR A 90 0.67 -9.96 3.66
CA TYR A 90 0.76 -11.38 3.39
C TYR A 90 0.18 -11.70 2.02
N MET A 91 0.96 -12.41 1.21
CA MET A 91 0.57 -12.87 -0.13
C MET A 91 0.84 -14.38 -0.24
N PRO A 92 0.11 -15.08 -1.12
CA PRO A 92 0.29 -16.53 -1.26
C PRO A 92 1.69 -16.95 -1.72
N ASP A 93 2.34 -16.14 -2.55
CA ASP A 93 3.66 -16.44 -3.11
C ASP A 93 4.49 -15.18 -3.15
N VAL A 94 5.35 -15.00 -2.15
CA VAL A 94 6.15 -13.79 -2.01
C VAL A 94 7.08 -13.59 -3.21
N ASP A 95 7.70 -14.66 -3.71
CA ASP A 95 8.64 -14.54 -4.84
C ASP A 95 7.94 -14.03 -6.09
N ALA A 96 6.77 -14.58 -6.39
CA ALA A 96 5.98 -14.16 -7.54
C ALA A 96 5.47 -12.72 -7.40
N SER A 97 4.98 -12.36 -6.22
CA SER A 97 4.51 -11.00 -5.95
C SER A 97 5.62 -9.98 -6.05
N TYR A 98 6.80 -10.30 -5.51
CA TYR A 98 7.98 -9.45 -5.60
C TYR A 98 8.37 -9.19 -7.06
N LYS A 99 8.49 -10.28 -7.84
CA LYS A 99 8.85 -10.16 -9.25
C LYS A 99 7.83 -9.31 -10.02
N ARG A 100 6.56 -9.57 -9.80
CA ARG A 100 5.48 -8.83 -10.47
C ARG A 100 5.53 -7.34 -10.12
N ALA A 101 5.79 -7.01 -8.86
CA ALA A 101 5.91 -5.62 -8.43
C ALA A 101 7.08 -4.93 -9.13
N LEU A 102 8.24 -5.58 -9.23
CA LEU A 102 9.39 -5.00 -9.92
C LEU A 102 9.11 -4.81 -11.41
N ASP A 103 8.43 -5.76 -12.04
CA ASP A 103 8.05 -5.64 -13.45
C ASP A 103 7.10 -4.46 -13.68
N LEU A 104 6.38 -4.04 -12.64
CA LEU A 104 5.45 -2.93 -12.68
C LEU A 104 6.07 -1.59 -12.23
N GLY A 105 7.37 -1.56 -12.04
CA GLY A 105 8.09 -0.33 -11.73
C GLY A 105 8.42 -0.10 -10.26
N ALA A 106 8.15 -1.07 -9.38
CA ALA A 106 8.54 -0.96 -7.98
C ALA A 106 10.05 -1.08 -7.83
N ARG A 107 10.58 -0.45 -6.78
CA ARG A 107 12.00 -0.53 -6.43
C ARG A 107 12.19 -1.63 -5.40
N SER A 108 13.25 -2.44 -5.55
CA SER A 108 13.57 -3.42 -4.52
C SER A 108 14.14 -2.76 -3.27
N LEU A 109 13.62 -3.15 -2.12
CA LEU A 109 14.18 -2.82 -0.82
C LEU A 109 14.82 -4.06 -0.18
N GLY A 110 14.59 -5.23 -0.75
CA GLY A 110 15.18 -6.48 -0.32
C GLY A 110 14.57 -7.65 -1.07
N ALA A 111 15.41 -8.51 -1.64
CA ALA A 111 14.94 -9.72 -2.33
C ALA A 111 14.35 -10.72 -1.33
N PRO A 112 13.50 -11.66 -1.80
CA PRO A 112 12.91 -12.65 -0.90
C PRO A 112 13.95 -13.42 -0.07
N GLU A 113 13.69 -13.52 1.22
CA GLU A 113 14.58 -14.15 2.18
C GLU A 113 13.77 -14.80 3.30
N ASP A 114 14.22 -15.98 3.76
CA ASP A 114 13.56 -16.66 4.86
C ASP A 114 13.97 -16.04 6.18
N MET A 115 12.97 -15.71 7.01
CA MET A 115 13.20 -15.07 8.30
C MET A 115 13.04 -16.05 9.45
N PRO A 116 13.71 -15.78 10.60
CA PRO A 116 13.63 -16.68 11.75
C PRO A 116 12.23 -16.92 12.31
N TRP A 117 11.29 -15.97 12.09
CA TRP A 117 9.93 -16.10 12.62
C TRP A 117 8.98 -16.87 11.71
N GLY A 118 9.47 -17.45 10.63
CA GLY A 118 8.68 -18.35 9.80
C GLY A 118 8.15 -17.75 8.52
N ASP A 119 8.36 -16.47 8.30
CA ASP A 119 7.94 -15.80 7.05
C ASP A 119 9.11 -15.78 6.06
N ARG A 120 8.79 -15.91 4.78
CA ARG A 120 9.68 -15.52 3.71
C ARG A 120 9.26 -14.13 3.27
N VAL A 121 10.17 -13.16 3.32
CA VAL A 121 9.85 -11.74 3.20
C VAL A 121 10.66 -11.08 2.10
N ALA A 122 10.01 -10.20 1.35
CA ALA A 122 10.67 -9.30 0.40
C ALA A 122 10.20 -7.88 0.69
N GLY A 123 11.01 -6.89 0.34
CA GLY A 123 10.64 -5.48 0.49
C GLY A 123 10.60 -4.77 -0.84
N ILE A 124 9.58 -3.96 -1.06
CA ILE A 124 9.49 -3.10 -2.24
C ILE A 124 9.10 -1.68 -1.86
N GLY A 125 9.57 -0.72 -2.67
CA GLY A 125 9.03 0.62 -2.67
C GLY A 125 8.16 0.77 -3.90
N ASP A 126 6.90 1.17 -3.71
CA ASP A 126 6.05 1.39 -4.87
C ASP A 126 6.51 2.66 -5.60
N PRO A 127 6.00 2.94 -6.82
CA PRO A 127 6.47 4.10 -7.59
C PRO A 127 6.22 5.46 -6.92
N TYR A 128 5.49 5.47 -5.81
CA TYR A 128 5.10 6.70 -5.10
C TYR A 128 5.78 6.85 -3.76
N GLY A 129 6.67 5.92 -3.40
CA GLY A 129 7.45 6.00 -2.17
C GLY A 129 6.86 5.26 -0.97
N ASN A 130 5.73 4.58 -1.12
CA ASN A 130 5.20 3.75 -0.05
C ASN A 130 6.04 2.48 0.05
N LYS A 131 6.31 2.04 1.27
CA LYS A 131 7.09 0.83 1.52
C LYS A 131 6.17 -0.33 1.88
N TRP A 132 6.42 -1.47 1.25
CA TRP A 132 5.65 -2.68 1.46
C TRP A 132 6.60 -3.83 1.75
N TRP A 133 6.39 -4.50 2.89
CA TRP A 133 7.01 -5.80 3.16
C TRP A 133 6.02 -6.86 2.73
N ILE A 134 6.42 -7.70 1.78
CA ILE A 134 5.58 -8.77 1.23
C ILE A 134 6.04 -10.07 1.86
N ALA A 135 5.13 -10.86 2.38
CA ALA A 135 5.49 -12.07 3.10
C ALA A 135 4.59 -13.24 2.78
N THR A 136 5.16 -14.44 2.86
CA THR A 136 4.42 -15.71 2.84
C THR A 136 4.86 -16.50 4.06
N PHE A 137 3.90 -16.89 4.90
CA PHE A 137 4.22 -17.73 6.05
C PHE A 137 4.56 -19.16 5.58
N LYS A 138 5.71 -19.68 6.00
CA LYS A 138 6.19 -21.01 5.60
C LYS A 138 5.91 -22.09 6.62
N GLY A 139 5.19 -21.78 7.68
CA GLY A 139 4.74 -22.75 8.65
C GLY A 139 5.78 -23.17 9.69
N ALA A 140 6.90 -22.48 9.76
CA ALA A 140 7.96 -22.79 10.71
C ALA A 140 8.28 -21.58 11.58
N ARG A 141 8.03 -21.68 12.84
CA ARG A 141 8.38 -20.67 13.82
C ARG A 141 9.30 -21.26 14.87
#